data_a5b4aa3aa4601f9535b15a7f104bce9f
#
_entry.id   a5b4aa3aa4601f9535b15a7f104bce9f
#
_cell.length_a   1.000
_cell.length_b   1.000
_cell.length_c   1.000
_cell.angle_alpha   90.00
_cell.angle_beta   90.00
_cell.angle_gamma   90.00
#
_symmetry.space_group_name_H-M   'P 1'
#
loop_
_entity.id
_entity.type
_entity.pdbx_description
1 polymer ?
#
loop_
_entity_poly.entity_id
_entity_poly.type
_entity_poly.pdbx_seq_one_letter_code
_entity_poly.pdbx_strand_id
1 'polypeptide(L)'
;MDALRRILQHEDESLPLDEAALLLARIEYPDLPLAPWLAELDFHARQIRRLSLYGFRNAAHNYLFGELAFSGNGDDYYNPRNSCLNSVLESRRGIPITLSIVYIELARRLGITVDGIPAPGHFLVRIEDDGDTYYIDVFNNGKIRDDIEGEVDPRFLVPATKRMILIRMLNNLRLIYLQRQAWHKAAAVLDLLLLADPGDADALRQRAAARAALHHYQAACSDLSRYLTLRPLDPGKDELKAQISNLRRMHAHKH
;
A
#
# COMPACT_ATOMS: atom_id res chain seq x y z
N MET A 1 13.57 7.15 -3.38
CA MET A 1 13.46 5.74 -2.89
C MET A 1 14.23 5.50 -1.58
N ASP A 2 15.40 6.11 -1.36
CA ASP A 2 16.19 5.89 -0.12
C ASP A 2 15.51 6.42 1.15
N ALA A 3 14.72 7.49 1.04
CA ALA A 3 13.90 7.98 2.16
C ALA A 3 12.85 6.93 2.58
N LEU A 4 12.14 6.32 1.64
CA LEU A 4 11.16 5.27 1.95
C LEU A 4 11.82 4.01 2.53
N ARG A 5 13.01 3.63 2.03
CA ARG A 5 13.79 2.53 2.61
C ARG A 5 14.15 2.77 4.08
N ARG A 6 14.53 4.00 4.42
CA ARG A 6 14.81 4.39 5.82
C ARG A 6 13.56 4.34 6.68
N ILE A 7 12.43 4.85 6.18
CA ILE A 7 11.16 4.81 6.92
C ILE A 7 10.72 3.36 7.20
N LEU A 8 10.88 2.45 6.23
CA LEU A 8 10.56 1.04 6.42
C LEU A 8 11.43 0.32 7.47
N GLN A 9 12.52 0.94 7.93
CA GLN A 9 13.36 0.44 9.02
C GLN A 9 12.95 0.96 10.40
N HIS A 10 12.04 1.95 10.49
CA HIS A 10 11.52 2.44 11.76
C HIS A 10 10.70 1.37 12.47
N GLU A 11 10.59 1.47 13.80
CA GLU A 11 9.60 0.72 14.57
C GLU A 11 8.19 1.13 14.10
N ASP A 12 7.23 0.22 14.18
CA ASP A 12 5.89 0.44 13.61
C ASP A 12 5.19 1.66 14.22
N GLU A 13 5.30 1.84 15.53
CA GLU A 13 4.68 2.96 16.25
C GLU A 13 5.18 4.32 15.76
N SER A 14 6.49 4.46 15.52
CA SER A 14 7.13 5.69 15.07
C SER A 14 7.08 5.91 13.55
N LEU A 15 6.56 4.96 12.78
CA LEU A 15 6.51 5.02 11.33
C LEU A 15 5.54 6.13 10.87
N PRO A 16 6.01 7.15 10.11
CA PRO A 16 5.15 8.21 9.57
C PRO A 16 4.41 7.69 8.34
N LEU A 17 3.17 7.23 8.53
CA LEU A 17 2.40 6.53 7.49
C LEU A 17 2.07 7.43 6.30
N ASP A 18 1.72 8.70 6.54
CA ASP A 18 1.45 9.70 5.49
C ASP A 18 2.68 9.97 4.61
N GLU A 19 3.85 10.23 5.23
CA GLU A 19 5.09 10.43 4.49
C GLU A 19 5.49 9.19 3.69
N ALA A 20 5.37 8.00 4.30
CA ALA A 20 5.67 6.73 3.65
C ALA A 20 4.76 6.49 2.42
N ALA A 21 3.45 6.75 2.56
CA ALA A 21 2.49 6.62 1.47
C ALA A 21 2.76 7.63 0.33
N LEU A 22 3.14 8.87 0.66
CA LEU A 22 3.55 9.87 -0.32
C LEU A 22 4.88 9.52 -1.01
N LEU A 23 5.85 8.98 -0.27
CA LEU A 23 7.11 8.51 -0.85
C LEU A 23 6.89 7.30 -1.77
N LEU A 24 5.93 6.43 -1.44
CA LEU A 24 5.51 5.33 -2.30
C LEU A 24 4.91 5.85 -3.61
N ALA A 25 4.15 6.94 -3.57
CA ALA A 25 3.60 7.58 -4.76
C ALA A 25 4.67 8.09 -5.74
N ARG A 26 5.93 8.27 -5.31
CA ARG A 26 7.07 8.61 -6.19
C ARG A 26 7.41 7.53 -7.22
N ILE A 27 6.86 6.35 -7.11
CA ILE A 27 6.94 5.34 -8.19
C ILE A 27 6.17 5.80 -9.44
N GLU A 28 5.05 6.53 -9.25
CA GLU A 28 4.28 7.16 -10.33
C GLU A 28 4.73 8.60 -10.61
N TYR A 29 5.12 9.33 -9.59
CA TYR A 29 5.44 10.75 -9.61
C TYR A 29 6.84 10.99 -9.01
N PRO A 30 7.96 10.76 -9.76
CA PRO A 30 9.33 10.75 -9.21
C PRO A 30 9.71 12.01 -8.43
N ASP A 31 9.24 13.18 -8.89
CA ASP A 31 9.57 14.49 -8.33
C ASP A 31 8.50 15.01 -7.35
N LEU A 32 7.59 14.14 -6.85
CA LEU A 32 6.50 14.53 -5.97
C LEU A 32 7.03 15.25 -4.71
N PRO A 33 6.68 16.53 -4.49
CA PRO A 33 6.97 17.21 -3.24
C PRO A 33 5.99 16.72 -2.16
N LEU A 34 6.51 16.39 -0.95
CA LEU A 34 5.65 15.88 0.13
C LEU A 34 4.94 17.01 0.86
N ALA A 35 5.63 18.13 1.09
CA ALA A 35 5.16 19.20 1.97
C ALA A 35 3.75 19.74 1.62
N PRO A 36 3.37 19.98 0.35
CA PRO A 36 2.03 20.45 0.02
C PRO A 36 0.94 19.47 0.46
N TRP A 37 1.16 18.15 0.27
CA TRP A 37 0.19 17.10 0.60
C TRP A 37 0.05 16.86 2.10
N LEU A 38 1.15 16.98 2.84
CA LEU A 38 1.11 16.95 4.30
C LEU A 38 0.35 18.18 4.84
N ALA A 39 0.58 19.37 4.26
CA ALA A 39 -0.15 20.58 4.61
C ALA A 39 -1.64 20.50 4.27
N GLU A 40 -2.02 19.79 3.18
CA GLU A 40 -3.41 19.52 2.82
C GLU A 40 -4.09 18.61 3.86
N LEU A 41 -3.42 17.54 4.31
CA LEU A 41 -3.93 16.72 5.41
C LEU A 41 -4.10 17.54 6.70
N ASP A 42 -3.15 18.42 7.02
CA ASP A 42 -3.25 19.31 8.18
C ASP A 42 -4.43 20.28 8.05
N PHE A 43 -4.66 20.82 6.84
CA PHE A 43 -5.80 21.68 6.56
C PHE A 43 -7.12 20.93 6.78
N HIS A 44 -7.28 19.74 6.23
CA HIS A 44 -8.50 18.94 6.38
C HIS A 44 -8.76 18.54 7.84
N ALA A 45 -7.73 18.18 8.59
CA ALA A 45 -7.85 17.89 10.02
C ALA A 45 -8.38 19.11 10.80
N ARG A 46 -7.87 20.33 10.48
CA ARG A 46 -8.39 21.56 11.09
C ARG A 46 -9.86 21.84 10.75
N GLN A 47 -10.33 21.52 9.53
CA GLN A 47 -11.75 21.66 9.18
C GLN A 47 -12.61 20.68 10.00
N ILE A 48 -12.24 19.42 10.09
CA ILE A 48 -12.94 18.42 10.90
C ILE A 48 -13.02 18.86 12.37
N ARG A 49 -11.92 19.39 12.94
CA ARG A 49 -11.90 19.91 14.32
C ARG A 49 -12.94 21.02 14.55
N ARG A 50 -13.15 21.91 13.57
CA ARG A 50 -14.16 22.99 13.65
C ARG A 50 -15.58 22.45 13.61
N LEU A 51 -15.79 21.31 12.97
CA LEU A 51 -17.10 20.66 12.80
C LEU A 51 -17.44 19.67 13.91
N SER A 52 -16.47 19.33 14.79
CA SER A 52 -16.57 18.22 15.76
C SER A 52 -17.34 18.54 17.04
N LEU A 53 -18.39 19.36 16.94
CA LEU A 53 -19.29 19.65 18.09
C LEU A 53 -20.00 18.39 18.63
N TYR A 54 -20.18 17.37 17.79
CA TYR A 54 -20.88 16.10 18.10
C TYR A 54 -19.98 14.88 17.90
N GLY A 55 -18.68 15.02 18.16
CA GLY A 55 -17.70 13.94 18.02
C GLY A 55 -17.00 13.91 16.65
N PHE A 56 -15.83 13.27 16.65
CA PHE A 56 -14.98 13.18 15.45
C PHE A 56 -15.63 12.37 14.34
N ARG A 57 -16.20 11.20 14.67
CA ARG A 57 -16.75 10.26 13.68
C ARG A 57 -17.79 10.94 12.79
N ASN A 58 -18.77 11.64 13.40
CA ASN A 58 -19.81 12.35 12.66
C ASN A 58 -19.24 13.53 11.85
N ALA A 59 -18.32 14.29 12.43
CA ALA A 59 -17.66 15.41 11.73
C ALA A 59 -16.82 14.91 10.53
N ALA A 60 -16.04 13.84 10.70
CA ALA A 60 -15.24 13.23 9.64
C ALA A 60 -16.13 12.65 8.54
N HIS A 61 -17.25 11.98 8.90
CA HIS A 61 -18.18 11.44 7.93
C HIS A 61 -18.79 12.55 7.06
N ASN A 62 -19.38 13.56 7.68
CA ASN A 62 -20.03 14.67 6.97
C ASN A 62 -19.04 15.45 6.10
N TYR A 63 -17.83 15.68 6.60
CA TYR A 63 -16.82 16.43 5.87
C TYR A 63 -16.23 15.62 4.71
N LEU A 64 -15.76 14.38 4.97
CA LEU A 64 -15.08 13.59 3.94
C LEU A 64 -16.04 13.05 2.88
N PHE A 65 -17.16 12.47 3.30
CA PHE A 65 -18.07 11.78 2.39
C PHE A 65 -19.25 12.66 1.94
N GLY A 66 -19.65 13.64 2.76
CA GLY A 66 -20.68 14.62 2.40
C GLY A 66 -20.11 15.80 1.62
N GLU A 67 -19.25 16.62 2.24
CA GLU A 67 -18.78 17.88 1.64
C GLU A 67 -17.72 17.64 0.56
N LEU A 68 -16.69 16.86 0.85
CA LEU A 68 -15.58 16.59 -0.07
C LEU A 68 -15.86 15.45 -1.06
N ALA A 69 -16.89 14.66 -0.83
CA ALA A 69 -17.33 13.55 -1.67
C ALA A 69 -16.23 12.49 -1.94
N PHE A 70 -15.38 12.19 -0.94
CA PHE A 70 -14.46 11.07 -1.04
C PHE A 70 -15.24 9.77 -1.27
N SER A 71 -14.78 8.96 -2.22
CA SER A 71 -15.46 7.70 -2.57
C SER A 71 -14.50 6.68 -3.16
N GLY A 72 -14.94 5.42 -3.20
CA GLY A 72 -14.24 4.36 -3.89
C GLY A 72 -14.22 4.56 -5.41
N ASN A 73 -13.10 4.24 -6.03
CA ASN A 73 -12.97 4.23 -7.50
C ASN A 73 -13.28 2.82 -8.03
N GLY A 74 -14.54 2.42 -8.04
CA GLY A 74 -14.98 1.12 -8.56
C GLY A 74 -14.84 0.99 -10.08
N ASP A 75 -15.02 2.10 -10.81
CA ASP A 75 -15.02 2.12 -12.28
C ASP A 75 -13.62 1.83 -12.87
N ASP A 76 -12.57 2.26 -12.16
CA ASP A 76 -11.16 2.07 -12.56
C ASP A 76 -10.33 1.64 -11.34
N TYR A 77 -10.74 0.53 -10.71
CA TYR A 77 -10.15 0.02 -9.48
C TYR A 77 -8.66 -0.25 -9.58
N TYR A 78 -8.21 -0.81 -10.71
CA TYR A 78 -6.80 -1.16 -10.95
C TYR A 78 -5.96 -0.01 -11.52
N ASN A 79 -6.40 1.24 -11.40
CA ASN A 79 -5.56 2.38 -11.70
C ASN A 79 -4.51 2.55 -10.59
N PRO A 80 -3.19 2.57 -10.91
CA PRO A 80 -2.16 2.72 -9.90
C PRO A 80 -2.26 4.04 -9.12
N ARG A 81 -2.87 5.08 -9.70
CA ARG A 81 -3.14 6.36 -9.03
C ARG A 81 -4.03 6.22 -7.80
N ASN A 82 -4.91 5.22 -7.77
CA ASN A 82 -5.74 4.93 -6.60
C ASN A 82 -4.93 4.50 -5.37
N SER A 83 -3.68 4.04 -5.58
CA SER A 83 -2.74 3.69 -4.51
C SER A 83 -1.77 4.84 -4.18
N CYS A 84 -1.88 6.00 -4.85
CA CYS A 84 -1.03 7.18 -4.63
C CYS A 84 -1.77 8.19 -3.77
N LEU A 85 -1.29 8.45 -2.54
CA LEU A 85 -1.98 9.30 -1.57
C LEU A 85 -2.24 10.72 -2.12
N ASN A 86 -1.28 11.31 -2.84
CA ASN A 86 -1.46 12.60 -3.49
C ASN A 86 -2.61 12.60 -4.51
N SER A 87 -2.69 11.55 -5.35
CA SER A 87 -3.77 11.44 -6.34
C SER A 87 -5.14 11.25 -5.70
N VAL A 88 -5.20 10.51 -4.58
CA VAL A 88 -6.43 10.31 -3.82
C VAL A 88 -6.87 11.60 -3.13
N LEU A 89 -5.96 12.38 -2.58
CA LEU A 89 -6.26 13.70 -2.02
C LEU A 89 -6.80 14.66 -3.10
N GLU A 90 -6.19 14.68 -4.28
CA GLU A 90 -6.60 15.54 -5.40
C GLU A 90 -7.94 15.13 -6.01
N SER A 91 -8.10 13.83 -6.34
CA SER A 91 -9.28 13.32 -7.06
C SER A 91 -10.46 12.96 -6.17
N ARG A 92 -10.23 12.84 -4.85
CA ARG A 92 -11.20 12.35 -3.86
C ARG A 92 -11.65 10.89 -4.11
N ARG A 93 -10.94 10.17 -4.97
CA ARG A 93 -11.25 8.79 -5.35
C ARG A 93 -10.05 7.88 -5.12
N GLY A 94 -10.30 6.70 -4.54
CA GLY A 94 -9.22 5.77 -4.20
C GLY A 94 -9.70 4.33 -4.01
N ILE A 95 -8.76 3.46 -3.62
CA ILE A 95 -9.06 2.10 -3.17
C ILE A 95 -9.24 2.10 -1.64
N PRO A 96 -9.83 1.03 -1.05
CA PRO A 96 -10.13 1.00 0.38
C PRO A 96 -8.95 1.40 1.26
N ILE A 97 -7.77 0.83 1.02
CA ILE A 97 -6.59 1.07 1.87
C ILE A 97 -6.09 2.52 1.81
N THR A 98 -6.10 3.17 0.64
CA THR A 98 -5.60 4.54 0.52
C THR A 98 -6.57 5.55 1.10
N LEU A 99 -7.88 5.33 0.93
CA LEU A 99 -8.92 6.11 1.61
C LEU A 99 -8.86 5.94 3.13
N SER A 100 -8.57 4.72 3.62
CA SER A 100 -8.37 4.48 5.05
C SER A 100 -7.16 5.23 5.61
N ILE A 101 -6.05 5.34 4.84
CA ILE A 101 -4.90 6.15 5.26
C ILE A 101 -5.30 7.61 5.42
N VAL A 102 -6.09 8.18 4.50
CA VAL A 102 -6.61 9.55 4.66
C VAL A 102 -7.36 9.67 5.99
N TYR A 103 -8.30 8.77 6.26
CA TYR A 103 -9.11 8.80 7.48
C TYR A 103 -8.25 8.67 8.75
N ILE A 104 -7.35 7.67 8.79
CA ILE A 104 -6.42 7.41 9.91
C ILE A 104 -5.51 8.62 10.17
N GLU A 105 -4.97 9.22 9.12
CA GLU A 105 -4.04 10.33 9.26
C GLU A 105 -4.72 11.64 9.69
N LEU A 106 -5.97 11.85 9.31
CA LEU A 106 -6.77 12.98 9.81
C LEU A 106 -7.12 12.80 11.30
N ALA A 107 -7.51 11.59 11.71
CA ALA A 107 -7.76 11.25 13.11
C ALA A 107 -6.50 11.44 13.98
N ARG A 108 -5.36 10.92 13.52
CA ARG A 108 -4.07 11.04 14.21
C ARG A 108 -3.70 12.51 14.49
N ARG A 109 -3.92 13.41 13.52
CA ARG A 109 -3.67 14.86 13.67
C ARG A 109 -4.57 15.51 14.71
N LEU A 110 -5.68 14.89 15.04
CA LEU A 110 -6.62 15.35 16.07
C LEU A 110 -6.43 14.64 17.41
N GLY A 111 -5.44 13.73 17.49
CA GLY A 111 -5.17 12.97 18.71
C GLY A 111 -6.18 11.82 18.93
N ILE A 112 -6.84 11.35 17.87
CA ILE A 112 -7.85 10.31 17.92
C ILE A 112 -7.27 9.03 17.34
N THR A 113 -7.45 7.92 18.06
CA THR A 113 -7.02 6.60 17.62
C THR A 113 -8.04 6.02 16.64
N VAL A 114 -7.56 5.67 15.46
CA VAL A 114 -8.32 4.94 14.44
C VAL A 114 -7.43 3.84 13.88
N ASP A 115 -7.95 2.63 13.86
CA ASP A 115 -7.24 1.45 13.38
C ASP A 115 -7.63 1.11 11.94
N GLY A 116 -6.67 0.61 11.16
CA GLY A 116 -6.95 -0.02 9.88
C GLY A 116 -7.25 -1.51 10.06
N ILE A 117 -8.35 -2.01 9.51
CA ILE A 117 -8.80 -3.40 9.65
C ILE A 117 -8.74 -4.11 8.30
N PRO A 118 -7.84 -5.11 8.15
CA PRO A 118 -7.62 -5.83 6.89
C PRO A 118 -8.67 -6.94 6.68
N ALA A 119 -9.95 -6.56 6.58
CA ALA A 119 -11.02 -7.53 6.33
C ALA A 119 -10.86 -8.23 4.95
N PRO A 120 -11.34 -9.48 4.79
CA PRO A 120 -11.31 -10.21 3.53
C PRO A 120 -12.00 -9.42 2.40
N GLY A 121 -11.29 -9.17 1.30
CA GLY A 121 -11.81 -8.39 0.16
C GLY A 121 -11.93 -6.88 0.40
N HIS A 122 -11.77 -6.41 1.65
CA HIS A 122 -11.93 -5.02 2.07
C HIS A 122 -10.77 -4.51 2.93
N PHE A 123 -10.75 -3.21 3.15
CA PHE A 123 -9.97 -2.56 4.20
C PHE A 123 -10.86 -1.51 4.85
N LEU A 124 -11.15 -1.69 6.13
CA LEU A 124 -12.04 -0.82 6.90
C LEU A 124 -11.23 0.04 7.87
N VAL A 125 -11.87 1.03 8.47
CA VAL A 125 -11.34 1.71 9.65
C VAL A 125 -12.21 1.41 10.86
N ARG A 126 -11.56 1.23 12.02
CA ARG A 126 -12.22 1.01 13.32
C ARG A 126 -11.98 2.21 14.20
N ILE A 127 -13.03 2.68 14.85
CA ILE A 127 -12.97 3.75 15.84
C ILE A 127 -13.82 3.40 17.05
N GLU A 128 -13.31 3.73 18.24
CA GLU A 128 -14.09 3.74 19.48
C GLU A 128 -14.68 5.14 19.67
N ASP A 129 -16.00 5.25 19.80
CA ASP A 129 -16.71 6.53 19.95
C ASP A 129 -17.86 6.35 20.96
N ASP A 130 -17.89 7.15 22.03
CA ASP A 130 -18.88 7.10 23.11
C ASP A 130 -19.07 5.71 23.76
N GLY A 131 -18.02 4.87 23.77
CA GLY A 131 -18.04 3.52 24.35
C GLY A 131 -18.47 2.42 23.38
N ASP A 132 -18.85 2.76 22.17
CA ASP A 132 -19.19 1.82 21.10
C ASP A 132 -18.06 1.70 20.07
N THR A 133 -17.93 0.51 19.48
CA THR A 133 -16.99 0.23 18.39
C THR A 133 -17.68 0.37 17.04
N TYR A 134 -17.11 1.15 16.15
CA TYR A 134 -17.62 1.34 14.79
C TYR A 134 -16.62 0.87 13.75
N TYR A 135 -17.09 0.08 12.79
CA TYR A 135 -16.36 -0.29 11.58
C TYR A 135 -16.90 0.51 10.40
N ILE A 136 -16.03 1.28 9.73
CA ILE A 136 -16.43 2.22 8.69
C ILE A 136 -15.83 1.78 7.36
N ASP A 137 -16.68 1.60 6.36
CA ASP A 137 -16.30 1.31 4.99
C ASP A 137 -16.08 2.62 4.21
N VAL A 138 -14.84 3.08 4.21
CA VAL A 138 -14.44 4.34 3.55
C VAL A 138 -14.55 4.26 2.02
N PHE A 139 -14.55 3.06 1.44
CA PHE A 139 -14.73 2.85 0.01
C PHE A 139 -16.19 3.04 -0.41
N ASN A 140 -17.11 2.66 0.45
CA ASN A 140 -18.55 2.82 0.27
C ASN A 140 -19.07 4.06 1.02
N ASN A 141 -18.44 5.22 0.80
CA ASN A 141 -18.83 6.54 1.32
C ASN A 141 -18.98 6.59 2.85
N GLY A 142 -18.11 5.89 3.57
CA GLY A 142 -18.13 5.89 5.04
C GLY A 142 -19.28 5.12 5.66
N LYS A 143 -19.86 4.15 4.96
CA LYS A 143 -20.94 3.31 5.49
C LYS A 143 -20.46 2.57 6.74
N ILE A 144 -21.27 2.64 7.82
CA ILE A 144 -21.01 1.83 9.02
C ILE A 144 -21.40 0.37 8.73
N ARG A 145 -20.57 -0.55 9.19
CA ARG A 145 -20.72 -1.99 9.05
C ARG A 145 -21.05 -2.60 10.42
N ASP A 146 -22.31 -2.50 10.81
CA ASP A 146 -22.82 -3.06 12.09
C ASP A 146 -22.85 -4.59 12.08
N ASP A 147 -22.82 -5.20 10.89
CA ASP A 147 -22.89 -6.63 10.61
C ASP A 147 -21.54 -7.35 10.62
N ILE A 148 -20.43 -6.59 10.63
CA ILE A 148 -19.09 -7.12 10.37
C ILE A 148 -18.66 -8.20 11.36
N GLU A 149 -18.99 -8.05 12.63
CA GLU A 149 -18.60 -9.00 13.70
C GLU A 149 -19.31 -10.35 13.60
N GLY A 150 -20.46 -10.38 12.90
CA GLY A 150 -21.21 -11.63 12.62
C GLY A 150 -20.80 -12.28 11.30
N GLU A 151 -20.27 -11.50 10.35
CA GLU A 151 -19.92 -11.98 9.00
C GLU A 151 -18.46 -12.39 8.86
N VAL A 152 -17.56 -11.77 9.64
CA VAL A 152 -16.12 -11.92 9.50
C VAL A 152 -15.53 -12.59 10.74
N ASP A 153 -14.68 -13.60 10.52
CA ASP A 153 -13.93 -14.24 11.61
C ASP A 153 -13.15 -13.18 12.41
N PRO A 154 -13.28 -13.13 13.74
CA PRO A 154 -12.61 -12.14 14.59
C PRO A 154 -11.10 -12.04 14.38
N ARG A 155 -10.44 -13.11 13.88
CA ARG A 155 -9.01 -13.10 13.53
C ARG A 155 -8.67 -12.11 12.43
N PHE A 156 -9.62 -11.72 11.57
CA PHE A 156 -9.45 -10.71 10.53
C PHE A 156 -9.86 -9.30 10.98
N LEU A 157 -10.37 -9.14 12.20
CA LEU A 157 -10.72 -7.83 12.78
C LEU A 157 -9.60 -7.25 13.66
N VAL A 158 -8.41 -7.87 13.62
CA VAL A 158 -7.23 -7.37 14.31
C VAL A 158 -6.64 -6.17 13.56
N PRO A 159 -6.29 -5.08 14.25
CA PRO A 159 -5.67 -3.91 13.63
C PRO A 159 -4.40 -4.26 12.85
N ALA A 160 -4.31 -3.72 11.64
CA ALA A 160 -3.08 -3.78 10.87
C ALA A 160 -2.05 -2.79 11.42
N THR A 161 -0.81 -3.22 11.51
CA THR A 161 0.31 -2.31 11.77
C THR A 161 0.51 -1.37 10.57
N LYS A 162 1.15 -0.22 10.78
CA LYS A 162 1.46 0.74 9.70
C LYS A 162 2.31 0.09 8.61
N ARG A 163 3.24 -0.78 9.00
CA ARG A 163 4.05 -1.59 8.07
C ARG A 163 3.18 -2.53 7.23
N MET A 164 2.21 -3.23 7.83
CA MET A 164 1.26 -4.08 7.09
C MET A 164 0.44 -3.28 6.08
N ILE A 165 0.02 -2.07 6.44
CA ILE A 165 -0.67 -1.15 5.52
C ILE A 165 0.21 -0.82 4.31
N LEU A 166 1.47 -0.43 4.51
CA LEU A 166 2.41 -0.13 3.42
C LEU A 166 2.71 -1.35 2.55
N ILE A 167 2.91 -2.53 3.15
CA ILE A 167 3.11 -3.78 2.41
C ILE A 167 1.88 -4.09 1.53
N ARG A 168 0.68 -3.86 2.05
CA ARG A 168 -0.56 -4.07 1.27
C ARG A 168 -0.67 -3.08 0.10
N MET A 169 -0.29 -1.80 0.30
CA MET A 169 -0.20 -0.83 -0.80
C MET A 169 0.80 -1.28 -1.87
N LEU A 170 1.98 -1.74 -1.45
CA LEU A 170 3.01 -2.27 -2.37
C LEU A 170 2.49 -3.48 -3.13
N ASN A 171 1.77 -4.41 -2.49
CA ASN A 171 1.19 -5.57 -3.16
C ASN A 171 0.11 -5.20 -4.18
N ASN A 172 -0.71 -4.18 -3.92
CA ASN A 172 -1.65 -3.65 -4.92
C ASN A 172 -0.91 -3.13 -6.16
N LEU A 173 0.14 -2.33 -5.97
CA LEU A 173 0.96 -1.81 -7.07
C LEU A 173 1.73 -2.92 -7.79
N ARG A 174 2.28 -3.90 -7.06
CA ARG A 174 2.94 -5.10 -7.62
C ARG A 174 2.02 -5.79 -8.61
N LEU A 175 0.77 -6.08 -8.22
CA LEU A 175 -0.20 -6.73 -9.09
C LEU A 175 -0.44 -5.93 -10.37
N ILE A 176 -0.71 -4.63 -10.24
CA ILE A 176 -1.00 -3.73 -11.36
C ILE A 176 0.20 -3.65 -12.32
N TYR A 177 1.41 -3.42 -11.79
CA TYR A 177 2.57 -3.23 -12.66
C TYR A 177 3.04 -4.51 -13.34
N LEU A 178 2.92 -5.66 -12.69
CA LEU A 178 3.21 -6.95 -13.32
C LEU A 178 2.20 -7.24 -14.45
N GLN A 179 0.91 -7.03 -14.20
CA GLN A 179 -0.14 -7.22 -15.21
C GLN A 179 0.04 -6.29 -16.42
N ARG A 180 0.42 -5.03 -16.17
CA ARG A 180 0.67 -4.02 -17.22
C ARG A 180 2.06 -4.12 -17.84
N GLN A 181 2.91 -5.07 -17.42
CA GLN A 181 4.31 -5.21 -17.84
C GLN A 181 5.14 -3.91 -17.67
N ALA A 182 4.77 -3.11 -16.67
CA ALA A 182 5.49 -1.88 -16.31
C ALA A 182 6.76 -2.22 -15.50
N TRP A 183 7.73 -2.89 -16.16
CA TRP A 183 8.85 -3.61 -15.53
C TRP A 183 9.70 -2.75 -14.61
N HIS A 184 9.98 -1.48 -14.97
CA HIS A 184 10.73 -0.57 -14.10
C HIS A 184 10.01 -0.32 -12.76
N LYS A 185 8.69 -0.06 -12.82
CA LYS A 185 7.86 0.18 -11.63
C LYS A 185 7.65 -1.11 -10.83
N ALA A 186 7.44 -2.24 -11.52
CA ALA A 186 7.35 -3.55 -10.88
C ALA A 186 8.63 -3.88 -10.11
N ALA A 187 9.81 -3.69 -10.72
CA ALA A 187 11.09 -3.92 -10.06
C ALA A 187 11.28 -3.03 -8.82
N ALA A 188 10.89 -1.74 -8.90
CA ALA A 188 10.98 -0.81 -7.77
C ALA A 188 10.09 -1.22 -6.60
N VAL A 189 8.84 -1.65 -6.86
CA VAL A 189 7.93 -2.17 -5.83
C VAL A 189 8.48 -3.45 -5.20
N LEU A 190 8.98 -4.38 -6.03
CA LEU A 190 9.54 -5.65 -5.57
C LEU A 190 10.84 -5.47 -4.77
N ASP A 191 11.63 -4.43 -5.08
CA ASP A 191 12.79 -4.05 -4.26
C ASP A 191 12.37 -3.64 -2.84
N LEU A 192 11.26 -2.91 -2.69
CA LEU A 192 10.72 -2.50 -1.39
C LEU A 192 10.09 -3.67 -0.62
N LEU A 193 9.35 -4.54 -1.31
CA LEU A 193 8.78 -5.74 -0.68
C LEU A 193 9.89 -6.66 -0.16
N LEU A 194 10.95 -6.88 -0.93
CA LEU A 194 12.09 -7.70 -0.52
C LEU A 194 12.99 -7.02 0.53
N LEU A 195 12.87 -5.72 0.73
CA LEU A 195 13.46 -5.05 1.88
C LEU A 195 12.66 -5.35 3.15
N ALA A 196 11.33 -5.41 3.06
CA ALA A 196 10.45 -5.71 4.18
C ALA A 196 10.46 -7.22 4.53
N ASP A 197 10.45 -8.09 3.52
CA ASP A 197 10.59 -9.54 3.65
C ASP A 197 11.63 -10.09 2.66
N PRO A 198 12.89 -10.21 3.08
CA PRO A 198 13.94 -10.78 2.25
C PRO A 198 13.73 -12.26 1.87
N GLY A 199 12.81 -12.96 2.55
CA GLY A 199 12.47 -14.36 2.33
C GLY A 199 11.29 -14.58 1.36
N ASP A 200 10.63 -13.53 0.86
CA ASP A 200 9.55 -13.65 -0.12
C ASP A 200 10.08 -14.23 -1.44
N ALA A 201 9.95 -15.56 -1.58
CA ALA A 201 10.39 -16.28 -2.76
C ALA A 201 9.63 -15.84 -4.02
N ASP A 202 8.32 -15.56 -3.92
CA ASP A 202 7.51 -15.13 -5.06
C ASP A 202 7.93 -13.75 -5.55
N ALA A 203 8.25 -12.83 -4.63
CA ALA A 203 8.78 -11.52 -4.98
C ALA A 203 10.15 -11.63 -5.68
N LEU A 204 11.04 -12.53 -5.24
CA LEU A 204 12.32 -12.79 -5.92
C LEU A 204 12.11 -13.27 -7.35
N ARG A 205 11.24 -14.27 -7.56
CA ARG A 205 10.94 -14.79 -8.89
C ARG A 205 10.35 -13.74 -9.82
N GLN A 206 9.42 -12.93 -9.31
CA GLN A 206 8.80 -11.85 -10.07
C GLN A 206 9.80 -10.72 -10.39
N ARG A 207 10.67 -10.36 -9.43
CA ARG A 207 11.72 -9.36 -9.67
C ARG A 207 12.73 -9.84 -10.70
N ALA A 208 13.08 -11.11 -10.67
CA ALA A 208 13.93 -11.71 -11.69
C ALA A 208 13.31 -11.58 -13.09
N ALA A 209 12.02 -11.85 -13.24
CA ALA A 209 11.32 -11.68 -14.50
C ALA A 209 11.34 -10.22 -14.98
N ALA A 210 11.00 -9.27 -14.08
CA ALA A 210 11.06 -7.85 -14.40
C ALA A 210 12.48 -7.39 -14.80
N ARG A 211 13.50 -7.82 -14.06
CA ARG A 211 14.91 -7.51 -14.35
C ARG A 211 15.38 -8.11 -15.67
N ALA A 212 14.96 -9.33 -15.99
CA ALA A 212 15.28 -9.95 -17.27
C ALA A 212 14.65 -9.17 -18.44
N ALA A 213 13.39 -8.74 -18.31
CA ALA A 213 12.72 -7.90 -19.30
C ALA A 213 13.39 -6.53 -19.49
N LEU A 214 14.04 -6.01 -18.44
CA LEU A 214 14.85 -4.79 -18.47
C LEU A 214 16.29 -5.03 -18.91
N HIS A 215 16.64 -6.24 -19.36
CA HIS A 215 18.00 -6.63 -19.74
C HIS A 215 19.03 -6.53 -18.60
N HIS A 216 18.60 -6.55 -17.35
CA HIS A 216 19.44 -6.61 -16.15
C HIS A 216 19.77 -8.07 -15.80
N TYR A 217 20.38 -8.79 -16.74
CA TYR A 217 20.51 -10.25 -16.70
C TYR A 217 21.27 -10.78 -15.47
N GLN A 218 22.35 -10.13 -15.06
CA GLN A 218 23.11 -10.54 -13.88
C GLN A 218 22.27 -10.46 -12.60
N ALA A 219 21.52 -9.37 -12.44
CA ALA A 219 20.64 -9.17 -11.28
C ALA A 219 19.46 -10.18 -11.28
N ALA A 220 18.93 -10.51 -12.47
CA ALA A 220 17.91 -11.55 -12.62
C ALA A 220 18.46 -12.93 -12.21
N CYS A 221 19.68 -13.29 -12.63
CA CYS A 221 20.34 -14.53 -12.22
C CYS A 221 20.53 -14.61 -10.69
N SER A 222 20.90 -13.50 -10.05
CA SER A 222 21.06 -13.44 -8.59
C SER A 222 19.74 -13.73 -7.87
N ASP A 223 18.63 -13.11 -8.32
CA ASP A 223 17.31 -13.33 -7.74
C ASP A 223 16.84 -14.78 -7.91
N LEU A 224 16.99 -15.37 -9.12
CA LEU A 224 16.63 -16.77 -9.36
C LEU A 224 17.49 -17.75 -8.55
N SER A 225 18.78 -17.45 -8.39
CA SER A 225 19.66 -18.28 -7.56
C SER A 225 19.24 -18.26 -6.10
N ARG A 226 18.89 -17.07 -5.58
CA ARG A 226 18.37 -16.91 -4.22
C ARG A 226 17.00 -17.60 -4.06
N TYR A 227 16.11 -17.49 -5.04
CA TYR A 227 14.85 -18.22 -5.08
C TYR A 227 15.08 -19.73 -4.90
N LEU A 228 16.00 -20.32 -5.68
CA LEU A 228 16.32 -21.76 -5.62
C LEU A 228 16.93 -22.17 -4.26
N THR A 229 17.62 -21.26 -3.58
CA THR A 229 18.10 -21.49 -2.21
C THR A 229 16.95 -21.56 -1.21
N LEU A 230 15.94 -20.70 -1.35
CA LEU A 230 14.76 -20.68 -0.50
C LEU A 230 13.77 -21.82 -0.84
N ARG A 231 13.75 -22.28 -2.08
CA ARG A 231 12.84 -23.32 -2.60
C ARG A 231 13.63 -24.47 -3.25
N PRO A 232 14.43 -25.24 -2.49
CA PRO A 232 15.33 -26.27 -3.05
C PRO A 232 14.59 -27.44 -3.70
N LEU A 233 13.31 -27.64 -3.32
CA LEU A 233 12.44 -28.71 -3.82
C LEU A 233 11.42 -28.22 -4.86
N ASP A 234 11.61 -27.01 -5.43
CA ASP A 234 10.72 -26.50 -6.48
C ASP A 234 10.66 -27.48 -7.68
N PRO A 235 9.47 -27.90 -8.13
CA PRO A 235 9.34 -28.83 -9.27
C PRO A 235 9.94 -28.29 -10.57
N GLY A 236 9.95 -26.95 -10.76
CA GLY A 236 10.53 -26.27 -11.92
C GLY A 236 12.04 -25.96 -11.78
N LYS A 237 12.73 -26.54 -10.79
CA LYS A 237 14.15 -26.23 -10.49
C LYS A 237 15.08 -26.35 -11.71
N ASP A 238 14.92 -27.38 -12.53
CA ASP A 238 15.81 -27.60 -13.66
C ASP A 238 15.53 -26.62 -14.81
N GLU A 239 14.28 -26.24 -15.01
CA GLU A 239 13.90 -25.16 -15.94
C GLU A 239 14.48 -23.81 -15.48
N LEU A 240 14.42 -23.50 -14.19
CA LEU A 240 15.00 -22.28 -13.62
C LEU A 240 16.53 -22.25 -13.75
N LYS A 241 17.21 -23.39 -13.58
CA LYS A 241 18.67 -23.50 -13.84
C LYS A 241 19.00 -23.24 -15.31
N ALA A 242 18.20 -23.81 -16.23
CA ALA A 242 18.36 -23.56 -17.66
C ALA A 242 18.12 -22.07 -17.98
N GLN A 243 17.11 -21.44 -17.39
CA GLN A 243 16.85 -20.01 -17.50
C GLN A 243 18.04 -19.17 -17.01
N ILE A 244 18.61 -19.48 -15.83
CA ILE A 244 19.80 -18.81 -15.29
C ILE A 244 20.98 -18.95 -16.29
N SER A 245 21.19 -20.15 -16.84
CA SER A 245 22.26 -20.39 -17.80
C SER A 245 22.10 -19.58 -19.07
N ASN A 246 20.85 -19.45 -19.54
CA ASN A 246 20.52 -18.63 -20.71
C ASN A 246 20.76 -17.13 -20.43
N LEU A 247 20.29 -16.62 -19.29
CA LEU A 247 20.48 -15.21 -18.89
C LEU A 247 21.98 -14.87 -18.75
N ARG A 248 22.80 -15.80 -18.24
CA ARG A 248 24.26 -15.63 -18.16
C ARG A 248 24.90 -15.51 -19.56
N ARG A 249 24.46 -16.31 -20.53
CA ARG A 249 24.89 -16.20 -21.93
C ARG A 249 24.53 -14.86 -22.53
N MET A 250 23.26 -14.42 -22.33
CA MET A 250 22.79 -13.10 -22.79
C MET A 250 23.60 -11.96 -22.18
N HIS A 251 23.98 -12.07 -20.91
CA HIS A 251 24.83 -11.08 -20.25
C HIS A 251 26.22 -11.03 -20.89
N ALA A 252 26.83 -12.19 -21.15
CA ALA A 252 28.18 -12.27 -21.77
C ALA A 252 28.21 -11.74 -23.21
N HIS A 253 27.13 -11.85 -23.97
CA HIS A 253 27.03 -11.30 -25.33
C HIS A 253 26.80 -9.77 -25.39
N LYS A 254 26.45 -9.15 -24.27
CA LYS A 254 26.17 -7.70 -24.20
C LYS A 254 27.45 -6.89 -23.85
N HIS A 255 28.53 -7.58 -23.43
CA HIS A 255 29.82 -7.02 -23.05
C HIS A 255 30.94 -7.65 -23.86
#